data_724525e960df21f359d6f154322bd17d
#
_entry.id   724525e960df21f359d6f154322bd17d
#
_cell.length_a   1.000
_cell.length_b   1.000
_cell.length_c   1.000
_cell.angle_alpha   90.00
_cell.angle_beta   90.00
_cell.angle_gamma   90.00
#
_symmetry.space_group_name_H-M   'P 1'
#
loop_
_entity.id
_entity.type
_entity.pdbx_description
1 polymer ?
#
loop_
_entity_poly.entity_id
_entity_poly.type
_entity_poly.pdbx_seq_one_letter_code
_entity_poly.pdbx_strand_id
1 'polypeptide(L)'
;QSPYVICQNHPEINISPKTIYKYIEDGTFRNAGIDVIGLDLRRFAGRKPSKRKDKNIYKQRQDRKHLNGRLYKDYISYIEENPNANVVEMDTVYNNITTGPFMQTFKFKSYSFMVIIYHETKTAQDMYEGILLLESILGEELFNKEVEIIITDRGSEFTMADAIEVRPDGTRRTRLFYCDPMSSHQKGSLENNHEEIRYICPKETDLYALGLTDQSKANLISSHINSFPKENLKGKSPFRYLEFMNPKLANRFREF
;
A
#
# COMPACT_ATOMS: atom_id res chain seq x y z
N GLN A 1 -6.73 12.90 -12.99
CA GLN A 1 -5.38 12.33 -13.20
C GLN A 1 -4.32 13.35 -12.76
N SER A 2 -3.10 12.91 -12.42
CA SER A 2 -2.02 13.86 -12.16
C SER A 2 -1.45 14.41 -13.48
N PRO A 3 -0.85 15.61 -13.52
CA PRO A 3 -0.18 16.14 -14.69
C PRO A 3 0.82 15.17 -15.33
N TYR A 4 1.53 14.38 -14.51
CA TYR A 4 2.44 13.33 -15.00
C TYR A 4 1.69 12.24 -15.79
N VAL A 5 0.60 11.73 -15.24
CA VAL A 5 -0.21 10.68 -15.89
C VAL A 5 -0.86 11.21 -17.18
N ILE A 6 -1.30 12.48 -17.19
CA ILE A 6 -1.85 13.12 -18.38
C ILE A 6 -0.79 13.14 -19.48
N CYS A 7 0.42 13.64 -19.22
CA CYS A 7 1.50 13.67 -20.21
C CYS A 7 1.92 12.27 -20.70
N GLN A 8 1.83 11.24 -19.86
CA GLN A 8 2.16 9.87 -20.29
C GLN A 8 1.08 9.23 -21.18
N ASN A 9 -0.19 9.54 -20.91
CA ASN A 9 -1.31 9.00 -21.69
C ASN A 9 -1.61 9.82 -22.96
N HIS A 10 -1.11 11.05 -23.05
CA HIS A 10 -1.34 12.01 -24.10
C HIS A 10 -0.02 12.55 -24.65
N PRO A 11 0.74 11.74 -25.42
CA PRO A 11 2.04 12.15 -25.96
C PRO A 11 1.95 13.33 -26.92
N GLU A 12 0.76 13.63 -27.45
CA GLU A 12 0.49 14.82 -28.25
C GLU A 12 0.59 16.13 -27.44
N ILE A 13 0.51 16.06 -26.09
CA ILE A 13 0.75 17.21 -25.23
C ILE A 13 2.25 17.45 -25.11
N ASN A 14 2.75 18.39 -25.88
CA ASN A 14 4.19 18.68 -25.96
C ASN A 14 4.66 19.68 -24.87
N ILE A 15 4.24 19.45 -23.61
CA ILE A 15 4.69 20.20 -22.43
C ILE A 15 5.01 19.25 -21.27
N SER A 16 5.93 19.68 -20.40
CA SER A 16 6.32 18.87 -19.25
C SER A 16 5.23 18.89 -18.14
N PRO A 17 5.16 17.84 -17.32
CA PRO A 17 4.28 17.86 -16.14
C PRO A 17 4.56 19.07 -15.22
N LYS A 18 5.83 19.48 -15.12
CA LYS A 18 6.27 20.64 -14.34
C LYS A 18 5.69 21.96 -14.89
N THR A 19 5.59 22.06 -16.20
CA THR A 19 4.99 23.21 -16.86
C THR A 19 3.47 23.27 -16.60
N ILE A 20 2.77 22.13 -16.58
CA ILE A 20 1.36 22.07 -16.24
C ILE A 20 1.13 22.55 -14.79
N TYR A 21 1.94 22.09 -13.83
CA TYR A 21 1.87 22.56 -12.45
C TYR A 21 2.04 24.07 -12.35
N LYS A 22 3.04 24.63 -13.08
CA LYS A 22 3.28 26.07 -13.11
C LYS A 22 2.09 26.82 -13.69
N TYR A 23 1.49 26.35 -14.77
CA TYR A 23 0.31 27.01 -15.40
C TYR A 23 -0.94 26.97 -14.50
N ILE A 24 -1.05 25.98 -13.64
CA ILE A 24 -2.10 25.92 -12.61
C ILE A 24 -1.81 26.95 -11.50
N GLU A 25 -0.55 27.06 -11.06
CA GLU A 25 -0.13 27.92 -9.96
C GLU A 25 -0.20 29.41 -10.33
N ASP A 26 0.27 29.77 -11.52
CA ASP A 26 0.28 31.16 -12.01
C ASP A 26 -1.03 31.61 -12.66
N GLY A 27 -2.03 30.72 -12.73
CA GLY A 27 -3.36 31.03 -13.29
C GLY A 27 -3.42 31.10 -14.81
N THR A 28 -2.40 30.62 -15.53
CA THR A 28 -2.38 30.62 -17.01
C THR A 28 -3.62 29.93 -17.58
N PHE A 29 -4.04 28.78 -17.03
CA PHE A 29 -5.25 28.08 -17.45
C PHE A 29 -6.52 28.89 -17.24
N ARG A 30 -6.65 29.57 -16.09
CA ARG A 30 -7.82 30.44 -15.80
C ARG A 30 -7.89 31.59 -16.76
N ASN A 31 -6.77 32.21 -17.10
CA ASN A 31 -6.70 33.30 -18.08
C ASN A 31 -7.07 32.82 -19.49
N ALA A 32 -6.88 31.53 -19.78
CA ALA A 32 -7.32 30.89 -21.03
C ALA A 32 -8.77 30.37 -20.98
N GLY A 33 -9.52 30.66 -19.91
CA GLY A 33 -10.91 30.20 -19.74
C GLY A 33 -11.05 28.74 -19.27
N ILE A 34 -9.97 28.12 -18.81
CA ILE A 34 -9.97 26.76 -18.26
C ILE A 34 -9.98 26.85 -16.74
N ASP A 35 -11.10 26.45 -16.12
CA ASP A 35 -11.28 26.54 -14.67
C ASP A 35 -10.59 25.37 -13.92
N VAL A 36 -9.25 25.40 -13.90
CA VAL A 36 -8.41 24.47 -13.15
C VAL A 36 -7.55 25.25 -12.17
N ILE A 37 -7.61 24.88 -10.92
CA ILE A 37 -6.89 25.52 -9.82
C ILE A 37 -6.07 24.51 -9.00
N GLY A 38 -5.20 25.00 -8.13
CA GLY A 38 -4.36 24.16 -7.26
C GLY A 38 -5.15 23.19 -6.37
N LEU A 39 -6.40 23.52 -6.02
CA LEU A 39 -7.29 22.64 -5.23
C LEU A 39 -7.72 21.37 -6.00
N ASP A 40 -7.68 21.39 -7.32
CA ASP A 40 -8.01 20.22 -8.16
C ASP A 40 -6.87 19.20 -8.21
N LEU A 41 -5.69 19.58 -7.72
CA LEU A 41 -4.54 18.69 -7.63
C LEU A 41 -4.69 17.72 -6.45
N ARG A 42 -4.48 16.42 -6.71
CA ARG A 42 -4.62 15.32 -5.72
C ARG A 42 -4.00 15.62 -4.35
N ARG A 43 -2.79 16.19 -4.32
CA ARG A 43 -2.06 16.44 -3.08
C ARG A 43 -2.40 17.76 -2.39
N PHE A 44 -3.04 18.66 -3.11
CA PHE A 44 -3.37 19.98 -2.53
C PHE A 44 -4.66 19.92 -1.70
N ALA A 45 -5.68 19.20 -2.18
CA ALA A 45 -6.96 19.03 -1.47
C ALA A 45 -6.83 18.26 -0.13
N GLY A 46 -5.77 17.46 0.03
CA GLY A 46 -5.54 16.62 1.22
C GLY A 46 -4.70 17.25 2.34
N ARG A 47 -4.17 18.46 2.17
CA ARG A 47 -3.34 19.12 3.18
C ARG A 47 -4.19 19.75 4.29
N LYS A 48 -4.76 18.93 5.18
CA LYS A 48 -5.23 19.43 6.48
C LYS A 48 -4.02 19.66 7.38
N PRO A 49 -3.94 20.79 8.13
CA PRO A 49 -2.87 20.98 9.10
C PRO A 49 -2.87 19.84 10.12
N SER A 50 -1.71 19.26 10.35
CA SER A 50 -1.51 18.17 11.32
C SER A 50 -1.97 18.65 12.70
N LYS A 51 -3.05 18.08 13.23
CA LYS A 51 -3.41 18.26 14.64
C LYS A 51 -2.33 17.60 15.48
N ARG A 52 -1.67 18.36 16.38
CA ARG A 52 -0.75 17.81 17.37
C ARG A 52 -1.51 16.77 18.18
N LYS A 53 -1.11 15.50 18.05
CA LYS A 53 -1.67 14.40 18.86
C LYS A 53 -1.05 14.46 20.25
N ASP A 54 -1.90 14.48 21.28
CA ASP A 54 -1.46 14.36 22.67
C ASP A 54 -0.66 13.05 22.85
N LYS A 55 0.55 13.17 23.40
CA LYS A 55 1.52 12.08 23.55
C LYS A 55 1.17 11.04 24.64
N ASN A 56 0.02 11.16 25.31
CA ASN A 56 -0.25 10.45 26.56
C ASN A 56 -1.21 9.24 26.49
N ILE A 57 -1.61 8.76 25.31
CA ILE A 57 -2.68 7.74 25.21
C ILE A 57 -2.16 6.28 25.16
N TYR A 58 -0.86 6.02 25.17
CA TYR A 58 -0.34 4.66 24.96
C TYR A 58 0.31 4.06 26.21
N LYS A 59 -0.51 3.65 27.21
CA LYS A 59 -0.08 2.77 28.31
C LYS A 59 -1.05 1.61 28.50
N GLN A 60 -1.29 0.79 27.47
CA GLN A 60 -1.73 -0.59 27.71
C GLN A 60 -0.50 -1.50 27.61
N ARG A 61 -0.26 -2.27 28.70
CA ARG A 61 0.70 -3.37 28.70
C ARG A 61 0.16 -4.49 27.82
N GLN A 62 0.44 -4.45 26.53
CA GLN A 62 0.24 -5.60 25.65
C GLN A 62 1.44 -6.55 25.80
N ASP A 63 1.18 -7.85 25.78
CA ASP A 63 2.24 -8.85 25.65
C ASP A 63 2.96 -8.59 24.31
N ARG A 64 4.27 -8.34 24.39
CA ARG A 64 5.10 -7.96 23.23
C ARG A 64 6.01 -9.10 22.79
N LYS A 65 5.74 -10.33 23.17
CA LYS A 65 6.56 -11.51 22.81
C LYS A 65 6.69 -11.65 21.29
N HIS A 66 5.64 -11.34 20.55
CA HIS A 66 5.64 -11.37 19.08
C HIS A 66 6.68 -10.43 18.44
N LEU A 67 7.21 -9.43 19.18
CA LEU A 67 8.23 -8.50 18.68
C LEU A 67 9.67 -9.02 18.85
N ASN A 68 9.89 -10.09 19.60
CA ASN A 68 11.24 -10.59 19.89
C ASN A 68 11.92 -11.08 18.60
N GLY A 69 13.09 -10.49 18.26
CA GLY A 69 13.82 -10.79 17.02
C GLY A 69 13.15 -10.28 15.74
N ARG A 70 12.14 -9.39 15.88
CA ARG A 70 11.36 -8.87 14.74
C ARG A 70 11.25 -7.34 14.73
N LEU A 71 12.18 -6.66 15.42
CA LEU A 71 12.21 -5.20 15.42
C LEU A 71 12.78 -4.66 14.10
N TYR A 72 12.57 -3.38 13.83
CA TYR A 72 13.12 -2.74 12.64
C TYR A 72 14.65 -2.84 12.55
N LYS A 73 15.35 -2.79 13.66
CA LYS A 73 16.80 -3.04 13.70
C LYS A 73 17.17 -4.45 13.21
N ASP A 74 16.35 -5.45 13.56
CA ASP A 74 16.59 -6.84 13.14
C ASP A 74 16.32 -6.99 11.63
N TYR A 75 15.34 -6.23 11.09
CA TYR A 75 15.10 -6.09 9.66
C TYR A 75 16.32 -5.49 8.93
N ILE A 76 16.89 -4.40 9.45
CA ILE A 76 18.07 -3.77 8.85
C ILE A 76 19.24 -4.76 8.80
N SER A 77 19.55 -5.43 9.91
CA SER A 77 20.61 -6.45 9.92
C SER A 77 20.36 -7.57 8.91
N TYR A 78 19.10 -8.03 8.80
CA TYR A 78 18.74 -9.07 7.84
C TYR A 78 18.91 -8.62 6.37
N ILE A 79 18.52 -7.39 6.04
CA ILE A 79 18.69 -6.83 4.68
C ILE A 79 20.16 -6.59 4.33
N GLU A 80 20.99 -6.21 5.29
CA GLU A 80 22.44 -6.07 5.08
C GLU A 80 23.08 -7.42 4.68
N GLU A 81 22.61 -8.51 5.27
CA GLU A 81 23.07 -9.87 4.93
C GLU A 81 22.39 -10.41 3.65
N ASN A 82 21.18 -9.93 3.33
CA ASN A 82 20.35 -10.41 2.21
C ASN A 82 19.84 -9.24 1.35
N PRO A 83 20.72 -8.51 0.64
CA PRO A 83 20.35 -7.26 -0.03
C PRO A 83 19.37 -7.41 -1.19
N ASN A 84 19.20 -8.61 -1.71
CA ASN A 84 18.28 -8.92 -2.81
C ASN A 84 16.96 -9.55 -2.33
N ALA A 85 16.71 -9.65 -1.03
CA ALA A 85 15.49 -10.24 -0.50
C ALA A 85 14.25 -9.43 -0.92
N ASN A 86 13.20 -10.12 -1.32
CA ASN A 86 11.95 -9.49 -1.72
C ASN A 86 11.15 -9.04 -0.49
N VAL A 87 10.87 -7.74 -0.44
CA VAL A 87 10.17 -7.11 0.68
C VAL A 87 8.76 -6.71 0.27
N VAL A 88 7.80 -7.10 1.09
CA VAL A 88 6.40 -6.66 1.01
C VAL A 88 6.08 -5.80 2.23
N GLU A 89 5.62 -4.59 2.01
CA GLU A 89 5.10 -3.72 3.07
C GLU A 89 3.61 -4.02 3.26
N MET A 90 3.20 -4.31 4.50
CA MET A 90 1.81 -4.63 4.87
C MET A 90 1.24 -3.59 5.82
N ASP A 91 -0.03 -3.24 5.64
CA ASP A 91 -0.77 -2.32 6.50
C ASP A 91 -2.28 -2.53 6.39
N THR A 92 -3.06 -1.84 7.22
CA THR A 92 -4.51 -1.85 7.16
C THR A 92 -5.05 -0.44 6.89
N VAL A 93 -5.90 -0.29 5.88
CA VAL A 93 -6.59 0.96 5.56
C VAL A 93 -8.08 0.82 5.86
N TYR A 94 -8.62 1.75 6.63
CA TYR A 94 -10.03 1.80 7.03
C TYR A 94 -10.44 3.24 7.34
N ASN A 95 -11.74 3.53 7.32
CA ASN A 95 -12.29 4.82 7.72
C ASN A 95 -12.92 4.76 9.11
N ASN A 96 -13.67 3.70 9.41
CA ASN A 96 -14.28 3.49 10.70
C ASN A 96 -13.75 2.18 11.33
N ILE A 97 -13.20 2.28 12.54
CA ILE A 97 -12.62 1.12 13.25
C ILE A 97 -13.69 0.17 13.80
N THR A 98 -14.93 0.64 13.97
CA THR A 98 -16.01 -0.16 14.57
C THR A 98 -16.82 -0.89 13.52
N THR A 99 -17.06 -0.26 12.37
CA THR A 99 -18.01 -0.78 11.37
C THR A 99 -17.32 -1.31 10.10
N GLY A 100 -16.01 -1.05 9.92
CA GLY A 100 -15.31 -1.43 8.69
C GLY A 100 -15.85 -0.71 7.44
N PRO A 101 -15.67 -1.26 6.22
CA PRO A 101 -14.80 -2.40 5.95
C PRO A 101 -13.32 -2.06 6.09
N PHE A 102 -12.49 -3.09 6.06
CA PHE A 102 -11.03 -2.97 6.21
C PHE A 102 -10.33 -3.48 4.96
N MET A 103 -9.31 -2.77 4.53
CA MET A 103 -8.44 -3.16 3.43
C MET A 103 -7.06 -3.53 3.98
N GLN A 104 -6.71 -4.80 3.97
CA GLN A 104 -5.33 -5.23 4.19
C GLN A 104 -4.55 -5.03 2.90
N THR A 105 -3.51 -4.23 2.95
CA THR A 105 -2.72 -3.84 1.78
C THR A 105 -1.36 -4.51 1.80
N PHE A 106 -0.94 -5.04 0.66
CA PHE A 106 0.38 -5.64 0.44
C PHE A 106 1.08 -4.92 -0.70
N LYS A 107 2.16 -4.23 -0.38
CA LYS A 107 2.98 -3.51 -1.35
C LYS A 107 4.25 -4.28 -1.66
N PHE A 108 4.30 -4.87 -2.84
CA PHE A 108 5.50 -5.50 -3.40
C PHE A 108 6.48 -4.41 -3.84
N LYS A 109 7.52 -4.15 -3.04
CA LYS A 109 8.46 -3.03 -3.26
C LYS A 109 9.17 -3.14 -4.60
N SER A 110 9.65 -4.32 -4.96
CA SER A 110 10.41 -4.58 -6.18
C SER A 110 9.66 -4.21 -7.46
N TYR A 111 8.32 -4.24 -7.42
CA TYR A 111 7.46 -3.96 -8.58
C TYR A 111 6.62 -2.69 -8.43
N SER A 112 6.69 -2.02 -7.29
CA SER A 112 5.74 -0.95 -6.92
C SER A 112 4.27 -1.38 -7.05
N PHE A 113 3.99 -2.68 -6.96
CA PHE A 113 2.67 -3.29 -7.15
C PHE A 113 1.95 -3.44 -5.81
N MET A 114 0.64 -3.18 -5.79
CA MET A 114 -0.19 -3.30 -4.58
C MET A 114 -1.29 -4.34 -4.76
N VAL A 115 -1.47 -5.18 -3.76
CA VAL A 115 -2.63 -6.06 -3.60
C VAL A 115 -3.45 -5.57 -2.42
N ILE A 116 -4.77 -5.63 -2.52
CA ILE A 116 -5.71 -5.28 -1.46
C ILE A 116 -6.59 -6.48 -1.15
N ILE A 117 -6.63 -6.90 0.10
CA ILE A 117 -7.53 -7.93 0.59
C ILE A 117 -8.59 -7.27 1.45
N TYR A 118 -9.85 -7.60 1.16
CA TYR A 118 -11.03 -7.12 1.85
C TYR A 118 -11.28 -7.91 3.14
N HIS A 119 -11.64 -7.21 4.21
CA HIS A 119 -12.09 -7.81 5.47
C HIS A 119 -13.29 -7.04 6.04
N GLU A 120 -14.22 -7.75 6.66
CA GLU A 120 -15.33 -7.14 7.38
C GLU A 120 -14.92 -6.68 8.78
N THR A 121 -13.91 -7.35 9.35
CA THR A 121 -13.38 -7.04 10.69
C THR A 121 -11.85 -6.85 10.64
N LYS A 122 -11.29 -6.34 11.74
CA LYS A 122 -9.85 -6.04 11.86
C LYS A 122 -9.27 -6.77 13.07
N THR A 123 -9.31 -8.08 13.03
CA THR A 123 -8.71 -8.93 14.06
C THR A 123 -7.36 -9.46 13.61
N ALA A 124 -6.57 -10.00 14.54
CA ALA A 124 -5.32 -10.67 14.18
C ALA A 124 -5.57 -11.92 13.31
N GLN A 125 -6.71 -12.57 13.51
CA GLN A 125 -7.14 -13.72 12.72
C GLN A 125 -7.44 -13.30 11.27
N ASP A 126 -8.18 -12.20 11.06
CA ASP A 126 -8.46 -11.69 9.70
C ASP A 126 -7.18 -11.37 8.94
N MET A 127 -6.21 -10.70 9.60
CA MET A 127 -4.95 -10.37 8.95
C MET A 127 -4.11 -11.62 8.63
N TYR A 128 -4.18 -12.64 9.47
CA TYR A 128 -3.57 -13.94 9.18
C TYR A 128 -4.26 -14.64 8.00
N GLU A 129 -5.59 -14.67 7.97
CA GLU A 129 -6.37 -15.24 6.85
C GLU A 129 -6.08 -14.53 5.52
N GLY A 130 -5.87 -13.21 5.54
CA GLY A 130 -5.45 -12.47 4.36
C GLY A 130 -4.08 -12.89 3.83
N ILE A 131 -3.14 -13.27 4.72
CA ILE A 131 -1.86 -13.84 4.30
C ILE A 131 -2.04 -15.23 3.70
N LEU A 132 -2.90 -16.07 4.27
CA LEU A 132 -3.23 -17.38 3.71
C LEU A 132 -3.89 -17.25 2.33
N LEU A 133 -4.77 -16.27 2.17
CA LEU A 133 -5.39 -15.97 0.87
C LEU A 133 -4.32 -15.55 -0.15
N LEU A 134 -3.41 -14.64 0.21
CA LEU A 134 -2.32 -14.23 -0.67
C LEU A 134 -1.42 -15.42 -1.04
N GLU A 135 -1.11 -16.30 -0.09
CA GLU A 135 -0.36 -17.53 -0.35
C GLU A 135 -1.11 -18.47 -1.30
N SER A 136 -2.43 -18.63 -1.14
CA SER A 136 -3.24 -19.47 -2.03
C SER A 136 -3.29 -18.94 -3.46
N ILE A 137 -3.31 -17.61 -3.64
CA ILE A 137 -3.27 -16.95 -4.95
C ILE A 137 -1.93 -17.22 -5.63
N LEU A 138 -0.82 -17.05 -4.91
CA LEU A 138 0.52 -17.18 -5.47
C LEU A 138 0.97 -18.64 -5.64
N GLY A 139 0.51 -19.50 -4.76
CA GLY A 139 1.09 -20.81 -4.52
C GLY A 139 2.39 -20.71 -3.69
N GLU A 140 2.71 -21.77 -2.98
CA GLU A 140 3.79 -21.81 -1.99
C GLU A 140 5.15 -21.36 -2.55
N GLU A 141 5.53 -21.87 -3.72
CA GLU A 141 6.83 -21.57 -4.35
C GLU A 141 7.00 -20.07 -4.65
N LEU A 142 5.99 -19.45 -5.29
CA LEU A 142 6.03 -18.02 -5.59
C LEU A 142 5.92 -17.18 -4.33
N PHE A 143 5.08 -17.60 -3.38
CA PHE A 143 4.95 -16.88 -2.12
C PHE A 143 6.29 -16.83 -1.37
N ASN A 144 6.97 -17.97 -1.21
CA ASN A 144 8.26 -18.05 -0.54
C ASN A 144 9.32 -17.15 -1.21
N LYS A 145 9.27 -17.04 -2.54
CA LYS A 145 10.21 -16.22 -3.31
C LYS A 145 9.88 -14.73 -3.29
N GLU A 146 8.61 -14.38 -3.46
CA GLU A 146 8.20 -12.98 -3.68
C GLU A 146 7.77 -12.26 -2.39
N VAL A 147 7.52 -13.02 -1.32
CA VAL A 147 7.12 -12.56 0.02
C VAL A 147 8.12 -13.06 1.08
N GLU A 148 9.42 -12.96 0.79
CA GLU A 148 10.47 -13.39 1.72
C GLU A 148 10.40 -12.64 3.04
N ILE A 149 10.08 -11.34 2.96
CA ILE A 149 9.98 -10.45 4.11
C ILE A 149 8.66 -9.69 4.04
N ILE A 150 7.93 -9.68 5.15
CA ILE A 150 6.83 -8.75 5.41
C ILE A 150 7.28 -7.73 6.46
N ILE A 151 7.09 -6.45 6.17
CA ILE A 151 7.28 -5.38 7.14
C ILE A 151 5.94 -4.69 7.43
N THR A 152 5.60 -4.54 8.71
CA THR A 152 4.34 -3.94 9.13
C THR A 152 4.53 -3.00 10.34
N ASP A 153 3.47 -2.34 10.79
CA ASP A 153 3.49 -1.61 12.05
C ASP A 153 3.20 -2.54 13.25
N ARG A 154 3.17 -1.96 14.45
CA ARG A 154 2.90 -2.69 15.70
C ARG A 154 1.41 -2.67 16.07
N GLY A 155 0.53 -2.71 15.08
CA GLY A 155 -0.91 -2.80 15.30
C GLY A 155 -1.30 -4.09 16.00
N SER A 156 -2.37 -4.04 16.82
CA SER A 156 -2.87 -5.23 17.52
C SER A 156 -3.34 -6.34 16.57
N GLU A 157 -3.67 -5.98 15.35
CA GLU A 157 -4.06 -6.88 14.28
C GLU A 157 -2.90 -7.69 13.68
N PHE A 158 -1.65 -7.35 13.98
CA PHE A 158 -0.47 -8.04 13.45
C PHE A 158 0.27 -8.86 14.53
N THR A 159 -0.42 -9.31 15.58
CA THR A 159 0.20 -10.01 16.73
C THR A 159 0.42 -11.50 16.51
N MET A 160 -0.17 -12.12 15.48
CA MET A 160 0.00 -13.55 15.16
C MET A 160 1.29 -13.85 14.39
N ALA A 161 2.42 -13.26 14.82
CA ALA A 161 3.69 -13.33 14.12
C ALA A 161 4.17 -14.76 13.82
N ASP A 162 4.09 -15.65 14.80
CA ASP A 162 4.57 -17.03 14.67
C ASP A 162 3.74 -17.80 13.62
N ALA A 163 2.41 -17.64 13.61
CA ALA A 163 1.52 -18.25 12.63
C ALA A 163 1.73 -17.68 11.21
N ILE A 164 2.05 -16.39 11.11
CA ILE A 164 2.39 -15.74 9.84
C ILE A 164 3.70 -16.30 9.29
N GLU A 165 4.73 -16.44 10.11
CA GLU A 165 6.06 -16.84 9.67
C GLU A 165 6.21 -18.34 9.40
N VAL A 166 5.47 -19.17 10.12
CA VAL A 166 5.65 -20.64 10.09
C VAL A 166 4.33 -21.33 9.74
N ARG A 167 4.40 -22.25 8.80
CA ARG A 167 3.26 -23.10 8.42
C ARG A 167 2.99 -24.19 9.46
N PRO A 168 1.82 -24.82 9.44
CA PRO A 168 1.50 -25.93 10.36
C PRO A 168 2.47 -27.14 10.28
N ASP A 169 3.12 -27.33 9.13
CA ASP A 169 4.13 -28.39 8.92
C ASP A 169 5.53 -28.01 9.44
N GLY A 170 5.69 -26.82 10.00
CA GLY A 170 6.95 -26.32 10.53
C GLY A 170 7.84 -25.62 9.48
N THR A 171 7.45 -25.59 8.21
CA THR A 171 8.20 -24.87 7.17
C THR A 171 8.05 -23.36 7.32
N ARG A 172 9.09 -22.61 6.95
CA ARG A 172 9.03 -21.15 6.99
C ARG A 172 8.25 -20.61 5.78
N ARG A 173 7.23 -19.79 6.07
CA ARG A 173 6.44 -19.07 5.06
C ARG A 173 7.09 -17.77 4.64
N THR A 174 7.46 -16.94 5.60
CA THR A 174 8.02 -15.60 5.41
C THR A 174 8.80 -15.18 6.65
N ARG A 175 9.38 -13.97 6.65
CA ARG A 175 9.90 -13.30 7.85
C ARG A 175 9.08 -12.04 8.11
N LEU A 176 8.65 -11.85 9.33
CA LEU A 176 7.86 -10.69 9.71
C LEU A 176 8.69 -9.73 10.56
N PHE A 177 8.73 -8.46 10.17
CA PHE A 177 9.37 -7.41 10.95
C PHE A 177 8.42 -6.24 11.21
N TYR A 178 8.66 -5.55 12.31
CA TYR A 178 7.83 -4.45 12.77
C TYR A 178 8.58 -3.13 12.75
N CYS A 179 7.98 -2.13 12.13
CA CYS A 179 8.48 -0.75 12.17
C CYS A 179 8.48 -0.20 13.60
N ASP A 180 9.32 0.79 13.83
CA ASP A 180 9.30 1.51 15.09
C ASP A 180 8.03 2.35 15.23
N PRO A 181 7.55 2.57 16.47
CA PRO A 181 6.38 3.39 16.71
C PRO A 181 6.58 4.80 16.13
N MET A 182 5.55 5.32 15.47
CA MET A 182 5.52 6.66 14.85
C MET A 182 6.59 6.91 13.77
N SER A 183 7.17 5.86 13.20
CA SER A 183 8.21 5.92 12.17
C SER A 183 7.67 5.53 10.80
N SER A 184 6.67 6.28 10.33
CA SER A 184 6.00 6.04 9.06
C SER A 184 6.94 6.00 7.85
N HIS A 185 8.04 6.78 7.90
CA HIS A 185 9.06 6.79 6.86
C HIS A 185 9.72 5.42 6.62
N GLN A 186 9.65 4.49 7.56
CA GLN A 186 10.15 3.11 7.42
C GLN A 186 9.30 2.27 6.45
N LYS A 187 8.06 2.70 6.15
CA LYS A 187 7.15 2.15 5.12
C LYS A 187 6.81 3.20 4.04
N GLY A 188 7.75 4.04 3.66
CA GLY A 188 7.49 5.18 2.78
C GLY A 188 6.93 4.83 1.40
N SER A 189 7.18 3.63 0.88
CA SER A 189 6.63 3.21 -0.41
C SER A 189 5.14 2.87 -0.31
N LEU A 190 4.68 2.34 0.82
CA LEU A 190 3.29 2.03 1.08
C LEU A 190 2.47 3.30 1.36
N GLU A 191 3.02 4.29 2.06
CA GLU A 191 2.34 5.56 2.34
C GLU A 191 1.91 6.28 1.07
N ASN A 192 2.76 6.32 0.04
CA ASN A 192 2.40 6.89 -1.25
C ASN A 192 1.19 6.19 -1.90
N ASN A 193 1.08 4.87 -1.75
CA ASN A 193 -0.05 4.11 -2.28
C ASN A 193 -1.31 4.30 -1.42
N HIS A 194 -1.16 4.50 -0.11
CA HIS A 194 -2.29 4.85 0.75
C HIS A 194 -2.88 6.21 0.36
N GLU A 195 -2.06 7.18 -0.08
CA GLU A 195 -2.58 8.43 -0.65
C GLU A 195 -3.44 8.17 -1.89
N GLU A 196 -3.06 7.20 -2.75
CA GLU A 196 -3.86 6.82 -3.92
C GLU A 196 -5.17 6.12 -3.52
N ILE A 197 -5.14 5.23 -2.52
CA ILE A 197 -6.35 4.66 -1.93
C ILE A 197 -7.23 5.78 -1.37
N ARG A 198 -6.66 6.75 -0.64
CA ARG A 198 -7.38 7.86 -0.04
C ARG A 198 -7.98 8.83 -1.05
N TYR A 199 -7.47 8.85 -2.25
CA TYR A 199 -8.09 9.59 -3.35
C TYR A 199 -9.38 8.91 -3.84
N ILE A 200 -9.44 7.58 -3.86
CA ILE A 200 -10.63 6.81 -4.24
C ILE A 200 -11.59 6.69 -3.05
N CYS A 201 -11.03 6.45 -1.87
CA CYS A 201 -11.72 6.22 -0.60
C CYS A 201 -11.32 7.30 0.42
N PRO A 202 -11.85 8.54 0.34
CA PRO A 202 -11.48 9.63 1.22
C PRO A 202 -11.73 9.29 2.70
N LYS A 203 -10.92 9.88 3.58
CA LYS A 203 -11.16 9.77 5.02
C LYS A 203 -12.53 10.35 5.38
N GLU A 204 -13.12 9.84 6.46
CA GLU A 204 -14.42 10.31 6.97
C GLU A 204 -15.63 10.00 6.06
N THR A 205 -15.45 9.19 5.00
CA THR A 205 -16.56 8.66 4.20
C THR A 205 -16.90 7.24 4.63
N ASP A 206 -18.15 6.86 4.47
CA ASP A 206 -18.57 5.46 4.64
C ASP A 206 -18.11 4.66 3.43
N LEU A 207 -17.22 3.68 3.64
CA LEU A 207 -16.69 2.86 2.57
C LEU A 207 -17.72 1.89 1.99
N TYR A 208 -18.69 1.44 2.77
CA TYR A 208 -19.81 0.66 2.26
C TYR A 208 -20.69 1.49 1.33
N ALA A 209 -21.00 2.73 1.71
CA ALA A 209 -21.75 3.65 0.86
C ALA A 209 -21.00 4.00 -0.44
N LEU A 210 -19.65 3.99 -0.43
CA LEU A 210 -18.82 4.11 -1.63
C LEU A 210 -18.78 2.83 -2.48
N GLY A 211 -19.40 1.74 -2.01
CA GLY A 211 -19.48 0.47 -2.73
C GLY A 211 -18.36 -0.52 -2.43
N LEU A 212 -17.54 -0.32 -1.41
CA LEU A 212 -16.54 -1.30 -0.97
C LEU A 212 -17.23 -2.37 -0.10
N THR A 213 -17.79 -3.39 -0.72
CA THR A 213 -18.64 -4.40 -0.09
C THR A 213 -18.03 -5.80 -0.06
N ASP A 214 -17.02 -6.05 -0.88
CA ASP A 214 -16.46 -7.38 -1.11
C ASP A 214 -15.06 -7.33 -1.74
N GLN A 215 -14.44 -8.50 -1.91
CA GLN A 215 -13.11 -8.63 -2.50
C GLN A 215 -13.05 -8.12 -3.95
N SER A 216 -14.11 -8.30 -4.74
CA SER A 216 -14.13 -7.83 -6.13
C SER A 216 -13.99 -6.29 -6.21
N LYS A 217 -14.59 -5.56 -5.26
CA LYS A 217 -14.45 -4.10 -5.17
C LYS A 217 -13.05 -3.69 -4.70
N ALA A 218 -12.46 -4.43 -3.77
CA ALA A 218 -11.07 -4.22 -3.37
C ALA A 218 -10.09 -4.47 -4.54
N ASN A 219 -10.36 -5.50 -5.35
CA ASN A 219 -9.57 -5.79 -6.57
C ASN A 219 -9.69 -4.66 -7.60
N LEU A 220 -10.89 -4.06 -7.76
CA LEU A 220 -11.07 -2.92 -8.65
C LEU A 220 -10.23 -1.71 -8.21
N ILE A 221 -10.18 -1.41 -6.91
CA ILE A 221 -9.33 -0.34 -6.36
C ILE A 221 -7.86 -0.65 -6.61
N SER A 222 -7.43 -1.88 -6.31
CA SER A 222 -6.07 -2.36 -6.55
C SER A 222 -5.68 -2.24 -8.03
N SER A 223 -6.52 -2.74 -8.94
CA SER A 223 -6.34 -2.66 -10.39
C SER A 223 -6.19 -1.20 -10.86
N HIS A 224 -7.04 -0.31 -10.36
CA HIS A 224 -6.98 1.11 -10.69
C HIS A 224 -5.63 1.73 -10.28
N ILE A 225 -5.17 1.48 -9.05
CA ILE A 225 -3.87 1.97 -8.55
C ILE A 225 -2.70 1.41 -9.37
N ASN A 226 -2.76 0.12 -9.73
CA ASN A 226 -1.70 -0.56 -10.47
C ASN A 226 -1.68 -0.24 -11.97
N SER A 227 -2.70 0.45 -12.49
CA SER A 227 -2.77 0.86 -13.90
C SER A 227 -2.18 2.24 -14.18
N PHE A 228 -1.91 3.05 -13.16
CA PHE A 228 -1.34 4.39 -13.35
C PHE A 228 0.16 4.36 -13.65
N PRO A 229 0.63 5.09 -14.68
CA PRO A 229 2.05 5.31 -14.91
C PRO A 229 2.74 5.94 -13.68
N LYS A 230 3.87 5.38 -13.30
CA LYS A 230 4.71 5.86 -12.19
C LYS A 230 6.03 6.42 -12.71
N GLU A 231 6.47 7.53 -12.16
CA GLU A 231 7.73 8.17 -12.54
C GLU A 231 8.95 7.27 -12.20
N ASN A 232 8.94 6.64 -11.02
CA ASN A 232 9.97 5.71 -10.59
C ASN A 232 10.02 4.41 -11.43
N LEU A 233 8.99 4.11 -12.22
CA LEU A 233 8.94 3.01 -13.18
C LEU A 233 9.15 3.49 -14.64
N LYS A 234 9.71 4.67 -14.83
CA LYS A 234 9.98 5.28 -16.14
C LYS A 234 8.72 5.34 -17.02
N GLY A 235 7.59 5.74 -16.44
CA GLY A 235 6.31 5.88 -17.12
C GLY A 235 5.53 4.59 -17.31
N LYS A 236 6.03 3.46 -16.87
CA LYS A 236 5.25 2.21 -16.86
C LYS A 236 4.29 2.19 -15.68
N SER A 237 3.14 1.54 -15.83
CA SER A 237 2.29 1.21 -14.69
C SER A 237 2.89 0.05 -13.89
N PRO A 238 2.60 -0.05 -12.58
CA PRO A 238 3.03 -1.16 -11.76
C PRO A 238 2.70 -2.53 -12.36
N PHE A 239 1.48 -2.70 -12.92
CA PHE A 239 1.10 -3.97 -13.54
C PHE A 239 1.94 -4.30 -14.78
N ARG A 240 2.15 -3.34 -15.68
CA ARG A 240 3.01 -3.56 -16.86
C ARG A 240 4.47 -3.82 -16.49
N TYR A 241 4.95 -3.16 -15.44
CA TYR A 241 6.30 -3.40 -14.94
C TYR A 241 6.41 -4.79 -14.33
N LEU A 242 5.43 -5.21 -13.52
CA LEU A 242 5.35 -6.57 -12.96
C LEU A 242 5.29 -7.63 -14.07
N GLU A 243 4.44 -7.44 -15.08
CA GLU A 243 4.29 -8.35 -16.22
C GLU A 243 5.59 -8.56 -16.99
N PHE A 244 6.37 -7.48 -17.15
CA PHE A 244 7.68 -7.54 -17.79
C PHE A 244 8.74 -8.25 -16.92
N MET A 245 8.77 -7.95 -15.61
CA MET A 245 9.81 -8.46 -14.69
C MET A 245 9.51 -9.88 -14.20
N ASN A 246 8.24 -10.21 -13.97
CA ASN A 246 7.80 -11.49 -13.43
C ASN A 246 6.43 -11.90 -14.00
N PRO A 247 6.39 -12.45 -15.24
CA PRO A 247 5.13 -12.85 -15.90
C PRO A 247 4.33 -13.89 -15.09
N LYS A 248 5.02 -14.80 -14.37
CA LYS A 248 4.34 -15.80 -13.54
C LYS A 248 3.53 -15.16 -12.42
N LEU A 249 4.14 -14.21 -11.71
CA LEU A 249 3.48 -13.47 -10.64
C LEU A 249 2.35 -12.59 -11.19
N ALA A 250 2.57 -11.92 -12.33
CA ALA A 250 1.55 -11.10 -12.97
C ALA A 250 0.31 -11.92 -13.37
N ASN A 251 0.49 -13.14 -13.88
CA ASN A 251 -0.62 -14.01 -14.23
C ASN A 251 -1.45 -14.41 -13.00
N ARG A 252 -0.82 -14.73 -11.87
CA ARG A 252 -1.53 -15.02 -10.63
C ARG A 252 -2.45 -13.86 -10.20
N PHE A 253 -1.94 -12.64 -10.26
CA PHE A 253 -2.74 -11.45 -9.91
C PHE A 253 -3.74 -11.03 -10.98
N ARG A 254 -3.64 -11.52 -12.21
CA ARG A 254 -4.66 -11.30 -13.25
C ARG A 254 -5.88 -12.21 -13.05
N GLU A 255 -5.66 -13.38 -12.48
CA GLU A 255 -6.71 -14.37 -12.20
C GLU A 255 -7.45 -14.09 -10.88
N PHE A 256 -6.89 -13.29 -10.01
CA PHE A 256 -7.46 -12.84 -8.73
C PHE A 256 -8.30 -11.58 -8.89
#